data_0102477236a62f62ec86939aa6d8805b
#
_entry.id   0102477236a62f62ec86939aa6d8805b
#
_cell.length_a   1.000
_cell.length_b   1.000
_cell.length_c   1.000
_cell.angle_alpha   90.00
_cell.angle_beta   90.00
_cell.angle_gamma   90.00
#
_symmetry.space_group_name_H-M   'P 1'
#
loop_
_entity.id
_entity.type
_entity.pdbx_description
1 polymer ?
#
loop_
_entity_poly.entity_id
_entity_poly.type
_entity_poly.pdbx_seq_one_letter_code
_entity_poly.pdbx_strand_id
1 'polypeptide(L)'
;MTKQTPIFIILAAALALGGCTTSPAPRAIPQSLKDELIFPPPPDEPRFIYERTLKGSTDVVPDAENDALRRMLTGEKKRGEGLGKPYGVAVHHGRIFVGDTGRRNVLVFDVPEQKFFTIGEEEPGQLGRPLGMDVDKDGNLFVLDGIKKQIIVYNRDGKFLRTIGDPLDFSRPAGLGVNSDGSRVYAVDIGGSSSDTHKIMVYDGQSGEKLSEIGKRGSKPGELNLPRDVSVAADGSIYVVDGGNFRVQKFSADGKYISTFGSIGRQGGQFSRPKEGAVDSAGNIYVADAAFGNFQIFNSEGQLLLAIGNRSEKGGPAKYMLPSGIAVDSDGRIYFVDQFFQKVDVYRPAALGLTEGFTSKDLRGKYNPNPDASTQK
;
A
#
# COMPACT_ATOMS: atom_id res chain seq x y z
N MET A 1 -11.58 69.42 65.38
CA MET A 1 -10.19 69.29 64.90
C MET A 1 -9.88 67.81 64.81
N THR A 2 -10.12 67.16 63.64
CA THR A 2 -9.88 65.76 63.41
C THR A 2 -8.91 65.65 62.23
N LYS A 3 -7.72 65.13 62.49
CA LYS A 3 -6.68 64.93 61.55
C LYS A 3 -7.01 63.67 60.70
N GLN A 4 -7.14 63.82 59.40
CA GLN A 4 -7.23 62.72 58.47
C GLN A 4 -5.79 62.31 58.01
N THR A 5 -5.46 61.03 58.12
CA THR A 5 -4.24 60.40 57.62
C THR A 5 -4.51 59.83 56.24
N PRO A 6 -3.68 60.07 55.22
CA PRO A 6 -3.89 59.44 53.94
C PRO A 6 -3.29 58.00 53.92
N ILE A 7 -4.08 57.05 53.44
CA ILE A 7 -3.68 55.68 53.18
C ILE A 7 -3.01 55.61 51.77
N PHE A 8 -1.73 55.26 51.71
CA PHE A 8 -1.04 54.94 50.46
C PHE A 8 -1.36 53.53 50.06
N ILE A 9 -2.04 53.35 48.91
CA ILE A 9 -2.22 52.07 48.27
C ILE A 9 -1.03 51.83 47.40
N ILE A 10 -0.20 50.83 47.76
CA ILE A 10 0.91 50.32 46.92
C ILE A 10 0.33 49.31 45.96
N LEU A 11 0.28 49.68 44.69
CA LEU A 11 -0.12 48.79 43.58
C LEU A 11 1.10 47.95 43.19
N ALA A 12 1.11 46.69 43.61
CA ALA A 12 2.14 45.74 43.20
C ALA A 12 1.84 45.27 41.76
N ALA A 13 2.62 45.72 40.78
CA ALA A 13 2.59 45.22 39.39
C ALA A 13 3.29 43.87 39.34
N ALA A 14 2.51 42.79 39.20
CA ALA A 14 3.07 41.47 38.90
C ALA A 14 3.51 41.41 37.43
N LEU A 15 4.81 41.44 37.17
CA LEU A 15 5.41 41.11 35.86
C LEU A 15 5.23 39.63 35.63
N ALA A 16 4.29 39.26 34.77
CA ALA A 16 4.20 37.93 34.21
C ALA A 16 5.39 37.72 33.22
N LEU A 17 6.42 37.02 33.64
CA LEU A 17 7.47 36.49 32.78
C LEU A 17 6.85 35.41 31.91
N GLY A 18 6.45 35.74 30.68
CA GLY A 18 6.08 34.82 29.65
C GLY A 18 7.31 33.97 29.32
N GLY A 19 7.35 32.72 29.83
CA GLY A 19 8.34 31.74 29.45
C GLY A 19 8.15 31.41 27.96
N CYS A 20 9.10 31.83 27.12
CA CYS A 20 9.25 31.27 25.78
C CYS A 20 9.49 29.78 25.94
N THR A 21 8.51 28.96 25.62
CA THR A 21 8.71 27.53 25.42
C THR A 21 9.61 27.37 24.20
N THR A 22 10.90 27.17 24.42
CA THR A 22 11.83 26.78 23.37
C THR A 22 11.35 25.45 22.81
N SER A 23 10.93 25.44 21.54
CA SER A 23 10.71 24.20 20.80
C SER A 23 11.94 23.30 20.99
N PRO A 24 11.77 22.02 21.27
CA PRO A 24 12.91 21.12 21.40
C PRO A 24 13.75 21.18 20.12
N ALA A 25 15.07 21.27 20.28
CA ALA A 25 15.99 21.29 19.15
C ALA A 25 15.75 20.03 18.28
N PRO A 26 15.80 20.15 16.94
CA PRO A 26 15.65 19.02 16.05
C PRO A 26 16.62 17.90 16.46
N ARG A 27 16.09 16.69 16.61
CA ARG A 27 16.89 15.52 16.96
C ARG A 27 17.92 15.28 15.86
N ALA A 28 19.20 15.23 16.21
CA ALA A 28 20.25 14.99 15.23
C ALA A 28 20.01 13.64 14.54
N ILE A 29 20.06 13.63 13.19
CA ILE A 29 19.95 12.42 12.41
C ILE A 29 21.15 11.53 12.72
N PRO A 30 20.93 10.25 13.07
CA PRO A 30 22.01 9.31 13.26
C PRO A 30 22.94 9.28 12.03
N GLN A 31 24.25 9.22 12.23
CA GLN A 31 25.24 9.18 11.14
C GLN A 31 24.96 8.05 10.14
N SER A 32 24.40 6.90 10.62
CA SER A 32 24.02 5.76 9.81
C SER A 32 22.92 6.03 8.78
N LEU A 33 22.15 7.12 8.93
CA LEU A 33 21.03 7.47 8.04
C LEU A 33 21.40 8.59 7.06
N LYS A 34 22.59 9.19 7.13
CA LYS A 34 22.95 10.34 6.30
C LYS A 34 23.00 10.02 4.80
N ASP A 35 23.31 8.79 4.46
CA ASP A 35 23.40 8.33 3.07
C ASP A 35 22.12 7.59 2.61
N GLU A 36 21.09 7.52 3.46
CA GLU A 36 19.82 6.86 3.15
C GLU A 36 18.78 7.88 2.66
N LEU A 37 17.91 7.44 1.75
CA LEU A 37 16.77 8.23 1.30
C LEU A 37 15.64 8.10 2.33
N ILE A 38 15.45 9.14 3.12
CA ILE A 38 14.55 9.18 4.27
C ILE A 38 13.37 10.13 4.06
N PHE A 39 12.22 9.80 4.66
CA PHE A 39 10.97 10.53 4.53
C PHE A 39 10.26 10.71 5.88
N PRO A 40 9.85 11.96 6.26
CA PRO A 40 10.21 13.20 5.58
C PRO A 40 11.73 13.46 5.64
N PRO A 41 12.25 14.33 4.75
CA PRO A 41 13.65 14.75 4.85
C PRO A 41 13.89 15.64 6.08
N PRO A 42 15.14 15.75 6.56
CA PRO A 42 15.48 16.64 7.66
C PRO A 42 15.00 18.09 7.41
N PRO A 43 14.60 18.85 8.45
CA PRO A 43 14.83 18.58 9.87
C PRO A 43 13.74 17.73 10.57
N ASP A 44 12.73 17.28 9.84
CA ASP A 44 11.64 16.51 10.40
C ASP A 44 12.10 15.11 10.83
N GLU A 45 11.37 14.51 11.78
CA GLU A 45 11.66 13.16 12.25
C GLU A 45 11.35 12.13 11.16
N PRO A 46 12.32 11.26 10.78
CA PRO A 46 12.09 10.23 9.76
C PRO A 46 10.98 9.26 10.16
N ARG A 47 10.08 8.99 9.23
CA ARG A 47 9.02 7.99 9.38
C ARG A 47 9.27 6.76 8.54
N PHE A 48 9.77 6.94 7.32
CA PHE A 48 10.08 5.88 6.38
C PHE A 48 11.46 6.07 5.76
N ILE A 49 12.08 4.95 5.43
CA ILE A 49 13.38 4.88 4.78
C ILE A 49 13.21 4.02 3.53
N TYR A 50 13.69 4.50 2.38
CA TYR A 50 13.79 3.67 1.20
C TYR A 50 14.74 2.49 1.48
N GLU A 51 14.26 1.26 1.25
CA GLU A 51 15.04 0.06 1.54
C GLU A 51 15.68 -0.52 0.28
N ARG A 52 14.88 -0.80 -0.75
CA ARG A 52 15.35 -1.41 -2.01
C ARG A 52 14.35 -1.23 -3.15
N THR A 53 14.81 -1.59 -4.36
CA THR A 53 13.95 -1.80 -5.53
C THR A 53 14.00 -3.26 -5.95
N LEU A 54 12.84 -3.84 -6.23
CA LEU A 54 12.68 -5.16 -6.84
C LEU A 54 12.30 -5.00 -8.31
N LYS A 55 13.01 -5.67 -9.21
CA LYS A 55 12.77 -5.70 -10.66
C LYS A 55 12.63 -7.11 -11.21
N GLY A 56 13.18 -8.10 -10.53
CA GLY A 56 13.14 -9.48 -10.99
C GLY A 56 13.68 -10.47 -9.97
N SER A 57 13.72 -11.74 -10.36
CA SER A 57 14.13 -12.85 -9.50
C SER A 57 15.53 -12.68 -8.89
N THR A 58 16.40 -11.96 -9.58
CA THR A 58 17.77 -11.71 -9.14
C THR A 58 17.88 -10.82 -7.89
N ASP A 59 16.80 -10.11 -7.54
CA ASP A 59 16.77 -9.24 -6.38
C ASP A 59 16.41 -10.00 -5.08
N VAL A 60 15.99 -11.25 -5.22
CA VAL A 60 15.58 -12.12 -4.10
C VAL A 60 16.37 -13.41 -4.06
N VAL A 61 16.54 -14.08 -5.20
CA VAL A 61 17.26 -15.36 -5.26
C VAL A 61 18.76 -15.11 -5.19
N PRO A 62 19.49 -15.66 -4.19
CA PRO A 62 20.94 -15.52 -4.11
C PRO A 62 21.63 -16.23 -5.29
N ASP A 63 22.87 -15.85 -5.52
CA ASP A 63 23.71 -16.55 -6.50
C ASP A 63 24.15 -17.91 -5.95
N ALA A 64 24.17 -18.94 -6.79
CA ALA A 64 24.90 -20.13 -6.48
C ALA A 64 26.42 -19.81 -6.40
N GLU A 65 27.13 -20.46 -5.47
CA GLU A 65 28.56 -20.17 -5.23
C GLU A 65 29.41 -20.18 -6.51
N ASN A 66 29.17 -21.13 -7.39
CA ASN A 66 29.90 -21.27 -8.66
C ASN A 66 29.52 -20.17 -9.69
N ASP A 67 28.29 -19.65 -9.65
CA ASP A 67 27.84 -18.64 -10.59
C ASP A 67 28.40 -17.25 -10.26
N ALA A 68 28.61 -16.94 -9.01
CA ALA A 68 29.25 -15.70 -8.57
C ALA A 68 30.71 -15.63 -9.06
N LEU A 69 31.46 -16.71 -8.88
CA LEU A 69 32.84 -16.82 -9.36
C LEU A 69 32.92 -16.78 -10.89
N ARG A 70 32.05 -17.52 -11.58
CA ARG A 70 32.00 -17.54 -13.06
C ARG A 70 31.74 -16.14 -13.61
N ARG A 71 30.76 -15.39 -13.06
CA ARG A 71 30.49 -14.01 -13.49
C ARG A 71 31.64 -13.04 -13.19
N MET A 72 32.31 -13.20 -12.07
CA MET A 72 33.51 -12.42 -11.75
C MET A 72 34.59 -12.62 -12.81
N LEU A 73 34.76 -13.84 -13.33
CA LEU A 73 35.75 -14.20 -14.35
C LEU A 73 35.32 -13.83 -15.78
N THR A 74 34.03 -13.94 -16.09
CA THR A 74 33.52 -13.76 -17.46
C THR A 74 32.91 -12.40 -17.74
N GLY A 75 32.61 -11.60 -16.68
CA GLY A 75 31.87 -10.33 -16.79
C GLY A 75 30.39 -10.49 -17.17
N GLU A 76 29.87 -11.72 -17.18
CA GLU A 76 28.46 -11.97 -17.48
C GLU A 76 27.54 -11.33 -16.43
N LYS A 77 26.44 -10.70 -16.89
CA LYS A 77 25.42 -10.17 -15.98
C LYS A 77 24.52 -11.29 -15.49
N LYS A 78 24.07 -11.19 -14.23
CA LYS A 78 23.05 -12.08 -13.67
C LYS A 78 21.80 -12.00 -14.54
N ARG A 79 21.35 -13.11 -15.09
CA ARG A 79 20.12 -13.21 -15.85
C ARG A 79 19.04 -13.74 -14.91
N GLY A 80 17.89 -13.09 -14.92
CA GLY A 80 16.75 -13.50 -14.13
C GLY A 80 15.44 -13.10 -14.82
N GLU A 81 14.36 -13.61 -14.32
CA GLU A 81 13.04 -13.24 -14.76
C GLU A 81 12.64 -11.90 -14.14
N GLY A 82 12.31 -10.92 -14.97
CA GLY A 82 11.96 -9.57 -14.55
C GLY A 82 10.49 -9.25 -14.73
N LEU A 83 10.03 -8.16 -14.11
CA LEU A 83 8.71 -7.60 -14.30
C LEU A 83 8.53 -7.14 -15.75
N GLY A 84 7.37 -7.45 -16.35
CA GLY A 84 7.00 -7.02 -17.71
C GLY A 84 6.09 -5.80 -17.70
N LYS A 85 4.86 -5.95 -17.19
CA LYS A 85 3.91 -4.86 -17.00
C LYS A 85 3.20 -5.01 -15.66
N PRO A 86 3.93 -4.75 -14.55
CA PRO A 86 3.36 -4.91 -13.22
C PRO A 86 2.20 -3.94 -13.00
N TYR A 87 1.18 -4.37 -12.24
CA TYR A 87 -0.02 -3.57 -12.00
C TYR A 87 -0.37 -3.56 -10.51
N GLY A 88 -1.06 -4.57 -10.01
CA GLY A 88 -1.42 -4.71 -8.61
C GLY A 88 -0.29 -5.36 -7.80
N VAL A 89 -0.33 -5.16 -6.49
CA VAL A 89 0.59 -5.78 -5.54
C VAL A 89 -0.16 -6.17 -4.27
N ALA A 90 0.16 -7.34 -3.73
CA ALA A 90 -0.26 -7.77 -2.41
C ALA A 90 0.95 -8.30 -1.64
N VAL A 91 0.90 -8.31 -0.32
CA VAL A 91 2.03 -8.76 0.50
C VAL A 91 1.55 -9.50 1.73
N HIS A 92 2.29 -10.55 2.10
CA HIS A 92 2.04 -11.30 3.32
C HIS A 92 3.37 -11.77 3.91
N HIS A 93 3.76 -11.18 5.04
CA HIS A 93 4.96 -11.53 5.80
C HIS A 93 6.21 -11.62 4.90
N GLY A 94 6.49 -10.55 4.14
CA GLY A 94 7.65 -10.44 3.26
C GLY A 94 7.58 -11.26 1.96
N ARG A 95 6.48 -11.98 1.71
CA ARG A 95 6.17 -12.58 0.41
C ARG A 95 5.35 -11.58 -0.40
N ILE A 96 5.90 -11.14 -1.50
CA ILE A 96 5.37 -10.06 -2.33
C ILE A 96 4.80 -10.67 -3.60
N PHE A 97 3.52 -10.44 -3.87
CA PHE A 97 2.81 -10.90 -5.06
C PHE A 97 2.61 -9.71 -5.99
N VAL A 98 3.12 -9.80 -7.20
CA VAL A 98 3.02 -8.73 -8.21
C VAL A 98 2.28 -9.23 -9.43
N GLY A 99 1.09 -8.72 -9.68
CA GLY A 99 0.30 -9.03 -10.86
C GLY A 99 0.90 -8.39 -12.09
N ASP A 100 1.28 -9.21 -13.07
CA ASP A 100 1.85 -8.74 -14.33
C ASP A 100 0.85 -8.90 -15.47
N THR A 101 0.28 -7.79 -15.90
CA THR A 101 -0.73 -7.77 -16.97
C THR A 101 -0.16 -8.07 -18.35
N GLY A 102 1.14 -7.91 -18.54
CA GLY A 102 1.83 -8.25 -19.77
C GLY A 102 2.17 -9.73 -19.87
N ARG A 103 2.61 -10.32 -18.76
CA ARG A 103 2.93 -11.75 -18.63
C ARG A 103 1.69 -12.61 -18.38
N ARG A 104 0.60 -12.03 -17.88
CA ARG A 104 -0.66 -12.70 -17.52
C ARG A 104 -0.49 -13.71 -16.37
N ASN A 105 0.36 -13.38 -15.42
CA ASN A 105 0.64 -14.19 -14.24
C ASN A 105 0.87 -13.28 -13.02
N VAL A 106 1.12 -13.88 -11.88
CA VAL A 106 1.61 -13.20 -10.68
C VAL A 106 3.04 -13.66 -10.44
N LEU A 107 3.97 -12.70 -10.33
CA LEU A 107 5.34 -12.96 -9.93
C LEU A 107 5.42 -12.89 -8.40
N VAL A 108 6.00 -13.90 -7.79
CA VAL A 108 6.14 -14.01 -6.34
C VAL A 108 7.60 -13.86 -5.93
N PHE A 109 7.85 -12.82 -5.15
CA PHE A 109 9.14 -12.56 -4.51
C PHE A 109 9.04 -12.96 -3.04
N ASP A 110 9.46 -14.16 -2.71
CA ASP A 110 9.49 -14.65 -1.33
C ASP A 110 10.84 -14.29 -0.71
N VAL A 111 10.91 -13.10 -0.12
CA VAL A 111 12.17 -12.58 0.43
C VAL A 111 12.66 -13.40 1.62
N PRO A 112 11.81 -13.81 2.59
CA PRO A 112 12.23 -14.65 3.69
C PRO A 112 12.84 -15.98 3.26
N GLU A 113 12.23 -16.62 2.26
CA GLU A 113 12.66 -17.94 1.77
C GLU A 113 13.68 -17.84 0.63
N GLN A 114 14.00 -16.61 0.20
CA GLN A 114 14.89 -16.34 -0.94
C GLN A 114 14.48 -17.09 -2.21
N LYS A 115 13.16 -17.18 -2.46
CA LYS A 115 12.56 -17.87 -3.60
C LYS A 115 11.87 -16.91 -4.55
N PHE A 116 11.82 -17.31 -5.80
CA PHE A 116 11.03 -16.65 -6.83
C PHE A 116 10.28 -17.70 -7.61
N PHE A 117 8.99 -17.48 -7.86
CA PHE A 117 8.15 -18.35 -8.67
C PHE A 117 6.98 -17.56 -9.25
N THR A 118 6.21 -18.18 -10.15
CA THR A 118 5.04 -17.59 -10.79
C THR A 118 3.78 -18.37 -10.45
N ILE A 119 2.63 -17.66 -10.50
CA ILE A 119 1.29 -18.21 -10.24
C ILE A 119 0.39 -17.85 -11.40
N GLY A 120 -0.55 -18.74 -11.74
CA GLY A 120 -1.61 -18.47 -12.71
C GLY A 120 -1.23 -18.66 -14.17
N GLU A 121 -0.22 -19.48 -14.46
CA GLU A 121 0.20 -19.81 -15.83
C GLU A 121 -0.57 -20.99 -16.43
N GLU A 122 -1.10 -21.88 -15.59
CA GLU A 122 -1.73 -23.13 -15.99
C GLU A 122 -3.16 -23.29 -15.45
N GLU A 123 -3.98 -24.10 -16.12
CA GLU A 123 -5.30 -24.51 -15.61
C GLU A 123 -5.16 -25.64 -14.56
N PRO A 124 -6.05 -25.70 -13.53
CA PRO A 124 -7.04 -24.70 -13.22
C PRO A 124 -6.40 -23.47 -12.54
N GLY A 125 -6.95 -22.29 -12.79
CA GLY A 125 -6.48 -21.06 -12.16
C GLY A 125 -5.61 -20.20 -13.10
N GLN A 126 -5.49 -20.53 -14.38
CA GLN A 126 -4.79 -19.68 -15.33
C GLN A 126 -5.35 -18.26 -15.34
N LEU A 127 -4.47 -17.25 -15.37
CA LEU A 127 -4.82 -15.85 -15.41
C LEU A 127 -4.83 -15.29 -16.83
N GLY A 128 -5.79 -14.43 -17.10
CA GLY A 128 -5.86 -13.69 -18.35
C GLY A 128 -5.32 -12.26 -18.23
N ARG A 129 -5.67 -11.57 -17.13
CA ARG A 129 -5.25 -10.20 -16.84
C ARG A 129 -5.38 -9.90 -15.35
N PRO A 130 -4.37 -10.19 -14.54
CA PRO A 130 -4.41 -9.88 -13.11
C PRO A 130 -4.47 -8.35 -12.90
N LEU A 131 -5.46 -7.89 -12.16
CA LEU A 131 -5.69 -6.48 -11.83
C LEU A 131 -5.52 -6.27 -10.32
N GLY A 132 -6.61 -5.96 -9.59
CA GLY A 132 -6.58 -5.84 -8.14
C GLY A 132 -6.25 -7.17 -7.46
N MET A 133 -5.46 -7.11 -6.41
CA MET A 133 -5.05 -8.29 -5.64
C MET A 133 -4.99 -7.96 -4.16
N ASP A 134 -5.33 -8.95 -3.34
CA ASP A 134 -5.18 -8.85 -1.89
C ASP A 134 -4.96 -10.25 -1.30
N VAL A 135 -4.55 -10.30 -0.02
CA VAL A 135 -4.29 -11.55 0.70
C VAL A 135 -5.04 -11.59 2.02
N ASP A 136 -5.47 -12.77 2.44
CA ASP A 136 -5.99 -12.99 3.79
C ASP A 136 -4.85 -13.25 4.82
N LYS A 137 -5.22 -13.38 6.10
CA LYS A 137 -4.28 -13.66 7.20
C LYS A 137 -3.50 -14.97 7.06
N ASP A 138 -4.00 -15.92 6.28
CA ASP A 138 -3.38 -17.23 6.03
C ASP A 138 -2.46 -17.19 4.79
N GLY A 139 -2.39 -16.03 4.13
CA GLY A 139 -1.59 -15.80 2.91
C GLY A 139 -2.24 -16.35 1.66
N ASN A 140 -3.54 -16.66 1.67
CA ASN A 140 -4.25 -16.98 0.44
C ASN A 140 -4.35 -15.72 -0.43
N LEU A 141 -4.00 -15.86 -1.70
CA LEU A 141 -3.99 -14.78 -2.67
C LEU A 141 -5.31 -14.75 -3.45
N PHE A 142 -5.96 -13.60 -3.46
CA PHE A 142 -7.15 -13.32 -4.26
C PHE A 142 -6.75 -12.39 -5.42
N VAL A 143 -7.08 -12.78 -6.64
CA VAL A 143 -6.71 -12.04 -7.86
C VAL A 143 -7.95 -11.76 -8.69
N LEU A 144 -8.29 -10.51 -8.88
CA LEU A 144 -9.35 -10.09 -9.79
C LEU A 144 -8.84 -10.10 -11.23
N ASP A 145 -9.34 -11.01 -12.04
CA ASP A 145 -8.95 -11.13 -13.45
C ASP A 145 -9.84 -10.28 -14.36
N GLY A 146 -9.25 -9.34 -15.06
CA GLY A 146 -9.95 -8.41 -15.93
C GLY A 146 -10.45 -9.01 -17.25
N ILE A 147 -9.97 -10.19 -17.66
CA ILE A 147 -10.45 -10.92 -18.85
C ILE A 147 -11.51 -11.95 -18.46
N LYS A 148 -11.21 -12.77 -17.46
CA LYS A 148 -12.16 -13.77 -16.95
C LYS A 148 -13.34 -13.11 -16.21
N LYS A 149 -13.15 -11.88 -15.72
CA LYS A 149 -14.12 -11.12 -14.90
C LYS A 149 -14.57 -11.92 -13.69
N GLN A 150 -13.62 -12.52 -13.02
CA GLN A 150 -13.80 -13.35 -11.84
C GLN A 150 -12.61 -13.15 -10.90
N ILE A 151 -12.78 -13.51 -9.65
CA ILE A 151 -11.73 -13.52 -8.66
C ILE A 151 -11.21 -14.95 -8.56
N ILE A 152 -9.92 -15.14 -8.79
CA ILE A 152 -9.24 -16.43 -8.73
C ILE A 152 -8.46 -16.49 -7.43
N VAL A 153 -8.66 -17.55 -6.65
CA VAL A 153 -8.07 -17.70 -5.32
C VAL A 153 -7.03 -18.82 -5.36
N TYR A 154 -5.85 -18.50 -4.83
CA TYR A 154 -4.75 -19.43 -4.66
C TYR A 154 -4.36 -19.54 -3.20
N ASN A 155 -3.82 -20.67 -2.78
CA ASN A 155 -3.16 -20.73 -1.47
C ASN A 155 -1.81 -20.00 -1.50
N ARG A 156 -1.20 -19.88 -0.34
CA ARG A 156 0.11 -19.23 -0.14
C ARG A 156 1.21 -19.75 -1.09
N ASP A 157 1.14 -21.02 -1.50
CA ASP A 157 2.16 -21.66 -2.36
C ASP A 157 1.81 -21.60 -3.84
N GLY A 158 0.74 -20.86 -4.20
CA GLY A 158 0.33 -20.64 -5.58
C GLY A 158 -0.59 -21.73 -6.15
N LYS A 159 -1.04 -22.68 -5.32
CA LYS A 159 -1.99 -23.70 -5.78
C LYS A 159 -3.39 -23.11 -5.86
N PHE A 160 -4.06 -23.31 -7.01
CA PHE A 160 -5.45 -22.91 -7.20
C PHE A 160 -6.37 -23.55 -6.14
N LEU A 161 -7.24 -22.75 -5.57
CA LEU A 161 -8.25 -23.17 -4.60
C LEU A 161 -9.66 -23.13 -5.17
N ARG A 162 -10.08 -21.97 -5.70
CA ARG A 162 -11.44 -21.74 -6.20
C ARG A 162 -11.54 -20.47 -7.03
N THR A 163 -12.68 -20.26 -7.64
CA THR A 163 -13.07 -19.02 -8.33
C THR A 163 -14.30 -18.42 -7.63
N ILE A 164 -14.36 -17.09 -7.53
CA ILE A 164 -15.44 -16.31 -6.91
C ILE A 164 -16.06 -15.38 -7.95
N GLY A 165 -17.39 -15.26 -7.94
CA GLY A 165 -18.17 -14.37 -8.78
C GLY A 165 -18.51 -14.92 -10.16
N ASP A 166 -19.56 -14.36 -10.75
CA ASP A 166 -19.99 -14.64 -12.12
C ASP A 166 -19.40 -13.59 -13.08
N PRO A 167 -18.86 -13.96 -14.26
CA PRO A 167 -18.40 -13.01 -15.27
C PRO A 167 -19.45 -11.96 -15.66
N LEU A 168 -20.72 -12.27 -15.54
CA LEU A 168 -21.84 -11.36 -15.84
C LEU A 168 -22.02 -10.26 -14.78
N ASP A 169 -21.49 -10.46 -13.58
CA ASP A 169 -21.55 -9.46 -12.50
C ASP A 169 -20.75 -8.20 -12.85
N PHE A 170 -19.73 -8.33 -13.69
CA PHE A 170 -18.79 -7.26 -13.98
C PHE A 170 -18.91 -6.70 -15.40
N SER A 171 -18.99 -5.40 -15.48
CA SER A 171 -18.78 -4.65 -16.72
C SER A 171 -17.29 -4.44 -16.99
N ARG A 172 -16.58 -3.85 -16.03
CA ARG A 172 -15.15 -3.56 -16.11
C ARG A 172 -14.49 -3.63 -14.72
N PRO A 173 -14.06 -4.80 -14.28
CA PRO A 173 -13.42 -4.96 -12.98
C PRO A 173 -12.10 -4.19 -12.88
N ALA A 174 -11.72 -3.75 -11.67
CA ALA A 174 -10.50 -2.99 -11.41
C ALA A 174 -9.77 -3.41 -10.13
N GLY A 175 -10.21 -2.95 -8.97
CA GLY A 175 -9.58 -3.16 -7.67
C GLY A 175 -10.24 -4.27 -6.86
N LEU A 176 -9.53 -4.77 -5.86
CA LEU A 176 -9.98 -5.86 -4.98
C LEU A 176 -9.47 -5.63 -3.58
N GLY A 177 -10.32 -5.84 -2.58
CA GLY A 177 -9.94 -5.91 -1.17
C GLY A 177 -10.59 -7.11 -0.48
N VAL A 178 -9.90 -7.67 0.49
CA VAL A 178 -10.33 -8.84 1.26
C VAL A 178 -10.22 -8.54 2.74
N ASN A 179 -11.19 -8.95 3.55
CA ASN A 179 -11.03 -8.86 4.99
C ASN A 179 -10.04 -9.90 5.51
N SER A 180 -9.52 -9.67 6.70
CA SER A 180 -8.40 -10.44 7.25
C SER A 180 -8.62 -11.96 7.26
N ASP A 181 -9.84 -12.43 7.52
CA ASP A 181 -10.16 -13.87 7.56
C ASP A 181 -10.58 -14.46 6.20
N GLY A 182 -10.56 -13.68 5.14
CA GLY A 182 -10.96 -14.12 3.79
C GLY A 182 -12.45 -14.40 3.62
N SER A 183 -13.29 -14.06 4.61
CA SER A 183 -14.73 -14.34 4.56
C SER A 183 -15.52 -13.35 3.70
N ARG A 184 -14.98 -12.16 3.45
CA ARG A 184 -15.59 -11.10 2.64
C ARG A 184 -14.61 -10.61 1.59
N VAL A 185 -15.07 -10.58 0.36
CA VAL A 185 -14.32 -10.12 -0.80
C VAL A 185 -15.06 -8.97 -1.47
N TYR A 186 -14.38 -7.88 -1.66
CA TYR A 186 -14.89 -6.65 -2.26
C TYR A 186 -14.22 -6.41 -3.60
N ALA A 187 -14.98 -6.36 -4.67
CA ALA A 187 -14.45 -6.18 -6.02
C ALA A 187 -15.06 -4.96 -6.68
N VAL A 188 -14.21 -4.06 -7.16
CA VAL A 188 -14.62 -2.81 -7.82
C VAL A 188 -15.04 -3.09 -9.25
N ASP A 189 -16.24 -2.66 -9.64
CA ASP A 189 -16.64 -2.50 -11.03
C ASP A 189 -16.65 -1.01 -11.41
N ILE A 190 -15.72 -0.61 -12.27
CA ILE A 190 -15.65 0.75 -12.77
C ILE A 190 -16.86 1.08 -13.65
N GLY A 191 -17.49 0.07 -14.26
CA GLY A 191 -18.52 0.27 -15.27
C GLY A 191 -18.01 0.87 -16.58
N GLY A 192 -18.92 1.17 -17.49
CA GLY A 192 -18.66 1.94 -18.69
C GLY A 192 -18.79 3.43 -18.44
N SER A 193 -18.24 4.27 -19.33
CA SER A 193 -18.34 5.74 -19.24
C SER A 193 -19.79 6.26 -19.27
N SER A 194 -20.70 5.49 -19.82
CA SER A 194 -22.13 5.78 -19.94
C SER A 194 -23.03 4.84 -19.12
N SER A 195 -22.46 3.90 -18.34
CA SER A 195 -23.22 2.96 -17.51
C SER A 195 -23.41 3.49 -16.09
N ASP A 196 -24.44 3.01 -15.41
CA ASP A 196 -24.70 3.31 -13.99
C ASP A 196 -24.04 2.31 -13.04
N THR A 197 -23.19 1.40 -13.56
CA THR A 197 -22.59 0.28 -12.84
C THR A 197 -21.26 0.65 -12.14
N HIS A 198 -21.16 1.85 -11.57
CA HIS A 198 -20.02 2.26 -10.75
C HIS A 198 -20.27 1.78 -9.32
N LYS A 199 -19.80 0.58 -8.97
CA LYS A 199 -20.12 -0.08 -7.71
C LYS A 199 -19.04 -1.01 -7.23
N ILE A 200 -19.21 -1.51 -6.03
CA ILE A 200 -18.40 -2.56 -5.43
C ILE A 200 -19.29 -3.78 -5.24
N MET A 201 -18.88 -4.91 -5.76
CA MET A 201 -19.50 -6.21 -5.53
C MET A 201 -18.96 -6.78 -4.23
N VAL A 202 -19.84 -7.33 -3.41
CA VAL A 202 -19.47 -8.01 -2.16
C VAL A 202 -19.79 -9.48 -2.28
N TYR A 203 -18.79 -10.32 -2.06
CA TYR A 203 -18.93 -11.78 -2.13
C TYR A 203 -18.61 -12.44 -0.81
N ASP A 204 -19.22 -13.58 -0.56
CA ASP A 204 -18.74 -14.54 0.41
C ASP A 204 -17.46 -15.19 -0.11
N GLY A 205 -16.38 -15.08 0.65
CA GLY A 205 -15.07 -15.54 0.22
C GLY A 205 -14.91 -17.06 0.16
N GLN A 206 -15.80 -17.84 0.81
CA GLN A 206 -15.74 -19.29 0.81
C GLN A 206 -16.68 -19.90 -0.23
N SER A 207 -17.95 -19.51 -0.24
CA SER A 207 -18.93 -20.02 -1.20
C SER A 207 -18.82 -19.38 -2.58
N GLY A 208 -18.26 -18.15 -2.66
CA GLY A 208 -18.22 -17.35 -3.89
C GLY A 208 -19.55 -16.69 -4.24
N GLU A 209 -20.55 -16.77 -3.36
CA GLU A 209 -21.88 -16.19 -3.57
C GLU A 209 -21.83 -14.66 -3.47
N LYS A 210 -22.54 -13.98 -4.36
CA LYS A 210 -22.71 -12.53 -4.28
C LYS A 210 -23.69 -12.17 -3.16
N LEU A 211 -23.23 -11.39 -2.21
CA LEU A 211 -23.99 -11.00 -1.02
C LEU A 211 -24.71 -9.66 -1.20
N SER A 212 -24.03 -8.68 -1.75
CA SER A 212 -24.55 -7.31 -1.90
C SER A 212 -23.76 -6.48 -2.90
N GLU A 213 -24.21 -5.25 -3.10
CA GLU A 213 -23.52 -4.22 -3.87
C GLU A 213 -23.44 -2.92 -3.08
N ILE A 214 -22.33 -2.18 -3.18
CA ILE A 214 -22.11 -0.89 -2.50
C ILE A 214 -21.92 0.19 -3.56
N GLY A 215 -22.61 1.31 -3.38
CA GLY A 215 -22.50 2.47 -4.25
C GLY A 215 -23.34 2.37 -5.51
N LYS A 216 -23.41 3.47 -6.21
CA LYS A 216 -23.97 3.67 -7.55
C LYS A 216 -23.27 4.87 -8.17
N ARG A 217 -23.43 5.06 -9.47
CA ARG A 217 -22.82 6.21 -10.16
C ARG A 217 -23.32 7.54 -9.60
N GLY A 218 -22.38 8.44 -9.27
CA GLY A 218 -22.66 9.81 -8.85
C GLY A 218 -21.52 10.47 -8.12
N SER A 219 -21.81 11.63 -7.49
CA SER A 219 -20.82 12.44 -6.77
C SER A 219 -21.22 12.74 -5.31
N LYS A 220 -22.44 12.38 -4.89
CA LYS A 220 -22.88 12.56 -3.51
C LYS A 220 -22.15 11.61 -2.55
N PRO A 221 -22.23 11.83 -1.23
CA PRO A 221 -21.79 10.84 -0.24
C PRO A 221 -22.39 9.45 -0.51
N GLY A 222 -21.53 8.42 -0.55
CA GLY A 222 -21.93 7.05 -0.87
C GLY A 222 -22.10 6.74 -2.37
N GLU A 223 -22.11 7.73 -3.25
CA GLU A 223 -22.09 7.53 -4.70
C GLU A 223 -20.64 7.50 -5.21
N LEU A 224 -20.38 6.76 -6.29
CA LEU A 224 -19.05 6.51 -6.84
C LEU A 224 -18.95 6.99 -8.30
N ASN A 225 -17.77 7.45 -8.68
CA ASN A 225 -17.49 7.78 -10.07
C ASN A 225 -16.14 7.20 -10.49
N LEU A 226 -16.16 6.25 -11.42
CA LEU A 226 -14.96 5.53 -11.86
C LEU A 226 -14.12 5.04 -10.66
N PRO A 227 -14.70 4.31 -9.69
CA PRO A 227 -13.95 3.80 -8.55
C PRO A 227 -12.78 2.94 -9.04
N ARG A 228 -11.66 3.01 -8.36
CA ARG A 228 -10.42 2.37 -8.80
C ARG A 228 -10.05 1.18 -7.96
N ASP A 229 -10.18 1.33 -6.65
CA ASP A 229 -9.73 0.32 -5.72
C ASP A 229 -10.54 0.35 -4.43
N VAL A 230 -10.43 -0.74 -3.67
CA VAL A 230 -11.05 -0.92 -2.37
C VAL A 230 -10.09 -1.63 -1.43
N SER A 231 -9.93 -1.11 -0.22
CA SER A 231 -9.12 -1.71 0.83
C SER A 231 -9.96 -1.91 2.08
N VAL A 232 -9.67 -2.96 2.85
CA VAL A 232 -10.40 -3.32 4.05
C VAL A 232 -9.50 -3.15 5.28
N ALA A 233 -9.94 -2.33 6.23
CA ALA A 233 -9.23 -2.13 7.49
C ALA A 233 -9.50 -3.27 8.48
N ALA A 234 -8.66 -3.38 9.51
CA ALA A 234 -8.79 -4.41 10.55
C ALA A 234 -10.12 -4.35 11.33
N ASP A 235 -10.72 -3.15 11.44
CA ASP A 235 -12.05 -2.95 12.05
C ASP A 235 -13.21 -3.31 11.11
N GLY A 236 -12.93 -3.79 9.89
CA GLY A 236 -13.89 -4.10 8.84
C GLY A 236 -14.36 -2.87 8.03
N SER A 237 -13.91 -1.66 8.34
CA SER A 237 -14.18 -0.49 7.51
C SER A 237 -13.60 -0.63 6.12
N ILE A 238 -14.31 -0.12 5.12
CA ILE A 238 -13.94 -0.20 3.71
C ILE A 238 -13.55 1.19 3.21
N TYR A 239 -12.39 1.31 2.61
CA TYR A 239 -11.90 2.54 1.98
C TYR A 239 -11.89 2.37 0.47
N VAL A 240 -12.59 3.27 -0.24
CA VAL A 240 -12.76 3.22 -1.69
C VAL A 240 -12.07 4.40 -2.33
N VAL A 241 -11.14 4.13 -3.23
CA VAL A 241 -10.54 5.15 -4.09
C VAL A 241 -11.53 5.51 -5.19
N ASP A 242 -12.28 6.59 -4.99
CA ASP A 242 -13.31 7.10 -5.90
C ASP A 242 -12.67 8.03 -6.95
N GLY A 243 -12.01 7.40 -7.93
CA GLY A 243 -11.03 8.03 -8.81
C GLY A 243 -11.59 9.16 -9.67
N GLY A 244 -12.81 9.06 -10.16
CA GLY A 244 -13.46 10.09 -10.96
C GLY A 244 -14.01 11.26 -10.15
N ASN A 245 -14.14 11.10 -8.83
CA ASN A 245 -14.48 12.17 -7.89
C ASN A 245 -13.25 12.69 -7.12
N PHE A 246 -12.05 12.18 -7.39
CA PHE A 246 -10.77 12.61 -6.78
C PHE A 246 -10.78 12.58 -5.26
N ARG A 247 -11.33 11.51 -4.67
CA ARG A 247 -11.50 11.36 -3.22
C ARG A 247 -11.34 9.91 -2.79
N VAL A 248 -11.22 9.71 -1.49
CA VAL A 248 -11.40 8.42 -0.83
C VAL A 248 -12.67 8.49 0.01
N GLN A 249 -13.50 7.47 -0.05
CA GLN A 249 -14.68 7.33 0.79
C GLN A 249 -14.53 6.16 1.75
N LYS A 250 -14.91 6.36 3.01
CA LYS A 250 -14.99 5.33 4.04
C LYS A 250 -16.41 4.84 4.16
N PHE A 251 -16.58 3.51 4.17
CA PHE A 251 -17.83 2.82 4.44
C PHE A 251 -17.65 1.87 5.62
N SER A 252 -18.73 1.55 6.31
CA SER A 252 -18.77 0.44 7.26
C SER A 252 -18.75 -0.91 6.54
N ALA A 253 -18.51 -2.00 7.27
CA ALA A 253 -18.49 -3.36 6.73
C ALA A 253 -19.80 -3.78 6.03
N ASP A 254 -20.93 -3.17 6.41
CA ASP A 254 -22.25 -3.37 5.79
C ASP A 254 -22.52 -2.38 4.64
N GLY A 255 -21.52 -1.63 4.20
CA GLY A 255 -21.58 -0.75 3.02
C GLY A 255 -22.25 0.61 3.25
N LYS A 256 -22.48 1.05 4.50
CA LYS A 256 -23.00 2.38 4.78
C LYS A 256 -21.88 3.41 4.73
N TYR A 257 -22.14 4.54 4.05
CA TYR A 257 -21.20 5.66 4.00
C TYR A 257 -20.92 6.23 5.41
N ILE A 258 -19.66 6.50 5.70
CA ILE A 258 -19.19 7.08 6.96
C ILE A 258 -18.61 8.48 6.73
N SER A 259 -17.56 8.58 5.91
CA SER A 259 -16.84 9.83 5.69
C SER A 259 -16.13 9.86 4.33
N THR A 260 -15.58 11.02 3.98
CA THR A 260 -14.78 11.21 2.79
C THR A 260 -13.64 12.18 3.04
N PHE A 261 -12.53 11.99 2.33
CA PHE A 261 -11.42 12.94 2.32
C PHE A 261 -10.80 13.02 0.91
N GLY A 262 -10.00 14.07 0.69
CA GLY A 262 -9.42 14.38 -0.61
C GLY A 262 -10.36 15.19 -1.49
N SER A 263 -9.77 15.84 -2.48
CA SER A 263 -10.47 16.63 -3.51
C SER A 263 -9.55 16.76 -4.72
N ILE A 264 -10.11 17.22 -5.84
CA ILE A 264 -9.30 17.55 -7.03
C ILE A 264 -8.33 18.68 -6.75
N GLY A 265 -7.06 18.55 -7.14
CA GLY A 265 -6.07 19.62 -6.99
C GLY A 265 -4.63 19.14 -7.08
N ARG A 266 -3.68 19.99 -6.64
CA ARG A 266 -2.24 19.75 -6.70
C ARG A 266 -1.53 19.92 -5.36
N GLN A 267 -2.26 20.25 -4.32
CA GLN A 267 -1.72 20.41 -2.97
C GLN A 267 -1.71 19.06 -2.23
N GLY A 268 -0.96 19.01 -1.14
CA GLY A 268 -1.01 17.84 -0.24
C GLY A 268 -2.44 17.57 0.23
N GLY A 269 -2.84 16.29 0.26
CA GLY A 269 -4.20 15.86 0.56
C GLY A 269 -5.19 15.97 -0.61
N GLN A 270 -4.77 16.51 -1.74
CA GLN A 270 -5.55 16.53 -2.98
C GLN A 270 -5.08 15.45 -3.95
N PHE A 271 -5.93 15.11 -4.91
CA PHE A 271 -5.67 14.08 -5.91
C PHE A 271 -5.84 14.61 -7.33
N SER A 272 -5.08 14.05 -8.24
CA SER A 272 -5.19 14.32 -9.67
C SER A 272 -5.49 13.05 -10.48
N ARG A 273 -4.90 11.91 -10.11
CA ARG A 273 -5.17 10.62 -10.74
C ARG A 273 -4.97 9.48 -9.73
N PRO A 274 -5.79 9.43 -8.67
CA PRO A 274 -5.68 8.36 -7.70
C PRO A 274 -5.97 7.00 -8.33
N LYS A 275 -5.24 5.97 -7.90
CA LYS A 275 -5.24 4.63 -8.49
C LYS A 275 -5.63 3.56 -7.48
N GLU A 276 -4.67 3.07 -6.74
CA GLU A 276 -4.84 2.05 -5.74
C GLU A 276 -4.63 2.60 -4.34
N GLY A 277 -5.19 1.94 -3.36
CA GLY A 277 -5.04 2.24 -1.96
C GLY A 277 -4.62 1.02 -1.15
N ALA A 278 -4.14 1.26 0.06
CA ALA A 278 -3.89 0.24 1.07
C ALA A 278 -4.21 0.80 2.44
N VAL A 279 -4.45 -0.08 3.42
CA VAL A 279 -4.67 0.31 4.82
C VAL A 279 -3.74 -0.53 5.70
N ASP A 280 -3.01 0.13 6.61
CA ASP A 280 -2.16 -0.59 7.57
C ASP A 280 -2.95 -1.00 8.83
N SER A 281 -2.29 -1.76 9.71
CA SER A 281 -2.88 -2.23 10.97
C SER A 281 -3.21 -1.10 11.97
N ALA A 282 -2.61 0.08 11.80
CA ALA A 282 -2.89 1.28 12.60
C ALA A 282 -4.06 2.10 12.03
N GLY A 283 -4.60 1.69 10.87
CA GLY A 283 -5.69 2.39 10.18
C GLY A 283 -5.25 3.59 9.35
N ASN A 284 -3.95 3.70 9.01
CA ASN A 284 -3.50 4.70 8.06
C ASN A 284 -3.80 4.25 6.64
N ILE A 285 -4.19 5.21 5.79
CA ILE A 285 -4.60 4.98 4.41
C ILE A 285 -3.50 5.50 3.48
N TYR A 286 -3.07 4.65 2.58
CA TYR A 286 -2.06 4.92 1.55
C TYR A 286 -2.75 5.02 0.20
N VAL A 287 -2.53 6.10 -0.54
CA VAL A 287 -3.18 6.30 -1.85
C VAL A 287 -2.14 6.66 -2.91
N ALA A 288 -2.03 5.83 -3.93
CA ALA A 288 -1.19 6.07 -5.10
C ALA A 288 -1.80 7.14 -6.01
N ASP A 289 -1.04 8.17 -6.39
CA ASP A 289 -1.47 9.14 -7.40
C ASP A 289 -0.53 9.12 -8.62
N ALA A 290 -1.06 8.64 -9.74
CA ALA A 290 -0.29 8.46 -10.97
C ALA A 290 0.05 9.78 -11.68
N ALA A 291 -0.66 10.87 -11.41
CA ALA A 291 -0.33 12.17 -11.98
C ALA A 291 0.81 12.85 -11.23
N PHE A 292 0.85 12.70 -9.92
CA PHE A 292 1.93 13.24 -9.10
C PHE A 292 3.17 12.35 -9.08
N GLY A 293 3.02 11.06 -9.40
CA GLY A 293 4.10 10.09 -9.30
C GLY A 293 4.52 9.86 -7.85
N ASN A 294 3.54 9.78 -6.95
CA ASN A 294 3.75 9.57 -5.52
C ASN A 294 2.66 8.70 -4.92
N PHE A 295 2.79 8.40 -3.65
CA PHE A 295 1.68 8.02 -2.79
C PHE A 295 1.59 8.96 -1.60
N GLN A 296 0.37 9.13 -1.11
CA GLN A 296 0.06 9.96 0.06
C GLN A 296 -0.46 9.07 1.18
N ILE A 297 -0.06 9.38 2.41
CA ILE A 297 -0.43 8.65 3.64
C ILE A 297 -1.34 9.55 4.47
N PHE A 298 -2.49 9.02 4.87
CA PHE A 298 -3.50 9.70 5.67
C PHE A 298 -3.77 8.91 6.94
N ASN A 299 -4.17 9.59 8.01
CA ASN A 299 -4.74 8.90 9.18
C ASN A 299 -6.20 8.49 8.95
N SER A 300 -6.80 7.82 9.92
CA SER A 300 -8.20 7.35 9.86
C SER A 300 -9.23 8.48 9.72
N GLU A 301 -8.87 9.71 10.10
CA GLU A 301 -9.68 10.92 9.96
C GLU A 301 -9.50 11.59 8.59
N GLY A 302 -8.63 11.06 7.71
CA GLY A 302 -8.36 11.61 6.39
C GLY A 302 -7.41 12.81 6.38
N GLN A 303 -6.65 13.04 7.46
CA GLN A 303 -5.63 14.09 7.51
C GLN A 303 -4.34 13.58 6.87
N LEU A 304 -3.74 14.38 6.00
CA LEU A 304 -2.47 14.04 5.36
C LEU A 304 -1.34 13.98 6.40
N LEU A 305 -0.65 12.86 6.43
CA LEU A 305 0.52 12.64 7.28
C LEU A 305 1.84 12.82 6.53
N LEU A 306 1.92 12.32 5.28
CA LEU A 306 3.14 12.31 4.49
C LEU A 306 2.83 12.06 3.01
N ALA A 307 3.70 12.54 2.11
CA ALA A 307 3.73 12.15 0.71
C ALA A 307 5.13 11.66 0.33
N ILE A 308 5.23 10.53 -0.37
CA ILE A 308 6.51 9.93 -0.77
C ILE A 308 6.53 9.72 -2.27
N GLY A 309 7.64 10.12 -2.89
CA GLY A 309 7.88 10.02 -4.32
C GLY A 309 7.54 11.28 -5.08
N ASN A 310 7.98 11.31 -6.31
CA ASN A 310 7.65 12.37 -7.27
C ASN A 310 7.73 11.85 -8.71
N ARG A 311 7.01 12.54 -9.60
CA ARG A 311 7.03 12.23 -11.03
C ARG A 311 8.41 12.52 -11.63
N SER A 312 8.93 11.58 -12.39
CA SER A 312 10.23 11.72 -13.06
C SER A 312 10.25 10.89 -14.35
N GLU A 313 10.90 11.42 -15.38
CA GLU A 313 11.21 10.69 -16.61
C GLU A 313 12.46 9.82 -16.45
N LYS A 314 13.27 10.12 -15.43
CA LYS A 314 14.45 9.34 -15.06
C LYS A 314 14.10 8.41 -13.91
N GLY A 315 14.39 7.13 -14.06
CA GLY A 315 14.21 6.14 -13.00
C GLY A 315 15.11 6.42 -11.78
N GLY A 316 14.90 5.64 -10.73
CA GLY A 316 15.64 5.70 -9.48
C GLY A 316 14.73 5.51 -8.28
N PRO A 317 15.27 5.46 -7.07
CA PRO A 317 14.50 5.39 -5.84
C PRO A 317 13.53 6.56 -5.70
N ALA A 318 12.31 6.31 -5.27
CA ALA A 318 11.24 7.30 -5.08
C ALA A 318 10.94 8.17 -6.32
N LYS A 319 11.26 7.67 -7.53
CA LYS A 319 10.99 8.30 -8.82
C LYS A 319 10.03 7.43 -9.62
N TYR A 320 8.90 8.01 -10.04
CA TYR A 320 7.81 7.27 -10.67
C TYR A 320 7.32 7.98 -11.92
N MET A 321 6.94 7.21 -12.91
CA MET A 321 6.34 7.72 -14.16
C MET A 321 4.90 7.28 -14.31
N LEU A 322 4.61 6.03 -13.97
CA LEU A 322 3.28 5.43 -14.05
C LEU A 322 3.03 4.50 -12.85
N PRO A 323 2.94 5.05 -11.64
CA PRO A 323 2.62 4.22 -10.48
C PRO A 323 1.22 3.62 -10.59
N SER A 324 1.05 2.44 -9.99
CA SER A 324 -0.21 1.69 -10.00
C SER A 324 -0.54 1.09 -8.64
N GLY A 325 0.14 0.03 -8.25
CA GLY A 325 -0.14 -0.75 -7.06
C GLY A 325 0.54 -0.22 -5.79
N ILE A 326 -0.12 -0.37 -4.65
CA ILE A 326 0.45 -0.11 -3.34
C ILE A 326 -0.06 -1.15 -2.34
N ALA A 327 0.83 -1.69 -1.53
CA ALA A 327 0.49 -2.59 -0.42
C ALA A 327 1.33 -2.27 0.81
N VAL A 328 0.83 -2.63 1.99
CA VAL A 328 1.54 -2.46 3.26
C VAL A 328 1.52 -3.79 4.02
N ASP A 329 2.70 -4.27 4.41
CA ASP A 329 2.83 -5.50 5.19
C ASP A 329 2.56 -5.25 6.68
N SER A 330 2.34 -6.31 7.43
CA SER A 330 2.06 -6.24 8.88
C SER A 330 3.23 -5.68 9.71
N ASP A 331 4.45 -5.66 9.19
CA ASP A 331 5.59 -4.96 9.79
C ASP A 331 5.70 -3.47 9.39
N GLY A 332 4.72 -2.96 8.66
CA GLY A 332 4.63 -1.56 8.22
C GLY A 332 5.44 -1.23 6.97
N ARG A 333 6.08 -2.21 6.32
CA ARG A 333 6.75 -1.97 5.03
C ARG A 333 5.75 -1.66 3.93
N ILE A 334 6.09 -0.68 3.10
CA ILE A 334 5.29 -0.23 1.97
C ILE A 334 5.93 -0.75 0.69
N TYR A 335 5.12 -1.30 -0.20
CA TYR A 335 5.50 -1.79 -1.52
C TYR A 335 4.77 -0.98 -2.58
N PHE A 336 5.53 -0.27 -3.42
CA PHE A 336 4.98 0.67 -4.39
C PHE A 336 5.42 0.34 -5.81
N VAL A 337 4.45 0.03 -6.67
CA VAL A 337 4.66 -0.45 -8.05
C VAL A 337 4.72 0.70 -9.03
N ASP A 338 5.69 0.67 -9.95
CA ASP A 338 5.72 1.51 -11.14
C ASP A 338 5.77 0.65 -12.41
N GLN A 339 4.75 0.80 -13.25
CA GLN A 339 4.62 0.06 -14.51
C GLN A 339 5.65 0.47 -15.56
N PHE A 340 5.98 1.77 -15.63
CA PHE A 340 6.87 2.30 -16.65
C PHE A 340 8.32 1.86 -16.41
N PHE A 341 8.77 1.95 -15.16
CA PHE A 341 10.12 1.51 -14.77
C PHE A 341 10.20 0.03 -14.41
N GLN A 342 9.07 -0.69 -14.46
CA GLN A 342 8.99 -2.14 -14.19
C GLN A 342 9.64 -2.47 -12.85
N LYS A 343 9.17 -1.83 -11.78
CA LYS A 343 9.77 -1.95 -10.46
C LYS A 343 8.75 -1.95 -9.32
N VAL A 344 9.17 -2.48 -8.19
CA VAL A 344 8.54 -2.29 -6.89
C VAL A 344 9.56 -1.66 -5.97
N ASP A 345 9.31 -0.44 -5.50
CA ASP A 345 10.12 0.19 -4.46
C ASP A 345 9.59 -0.21 -3.09
N VAL A 346 10.50 -0.53 -2.18
CA VAL A 346 10.21 -0.95 -0.81
C VAL A 346 10.68 0.13 0.16
N TYR A 347 9.78 0.52 1.06
CA TYR A 347 10.07 1.45 2.15
C TYR A 347 9.84 0.77 3.49
N ARG A 348 10.78 0.85 4.40
CA ARG A 348 10.61 0.36 5.77
C ARG A 348 10.27 1.51 6.73
N PRO A 349 9.51 1.27 7.81
CA PRO A 349 9.39 2.22 8.90
C PRO A 349 10.77 2.58 9.46
N ALA A 350 11.02 3.86 9.76
CA ALA A 350 12.30 4.30 10.30
C ALA A 350 12.62 3.70 11.68
N ALA A 351 11.57 3.34 12.44
CA ALA A 351 11.70 2.65 13.72
C ALA A 351 12.11 1.17 13.59
N LEU A 352 11.95 0.57 12.39
CA LEU A 352 12.26 -0.83 12.15
C LEU A 352 13.75 -0.97 11.80
N GLY A 353 14.49 -1.79 12.55
CA GLY A 353 15.90 -2.05 12.30
C GLY A 353 16.16 -2.76 10.96
N LEU A 354 17.38 -2.71 10.46
CA LEU A 354 17.77 -3.31 9.18
C LEU A 354 17.64 -4.85 9.14
N THR A 355 17.68 -5.49 10.31
CA THR A 355 17.59 -6.94 10.48
C THR A 355 16.27 -7.39 11.09
N GLU A 356 15.32 -6.46 11.23
CA GLU A 356 14.00 -6.72 11.81
C GLU A 356 12.93 -6.83 10.72
N GLY A 357 11.81 -7.48 11.06
CA GLY A 357 10.69 -7.69 10.15
C GLY A 357 10.96 -8.73 9.07
N PHE A 358 10.16 -8.68 8.01
CA PHE A 358 10.12 -9.77 7.02
C PHE A 358 11.11 -9.62 5.86
N THR A 359 11.55 -8.39 5.55
CA THR A 359 12.42 -8.13 4.38
C THR A 359 13.67 -7.34 4.74
N SER A 360 14.50 -7.87 5.67
CA SER A 360 15.74 -7.21 6.06
C SER A 360 16.75 -7.09 4.90
N LYS A 361 17.73 -6.17 4.99
CA LYS A 361 18.84 -6.07 4.02
C LYS A 361 19.72 -7.32 4.04
N ASP A 362 19.78 -8.04 5.13
CA ASP A 362 20.53 -9.27 5.26
C ASP A 362 19.69 -10.46 4.80
N LEU A 363 19.72 -10.74 3.52
CA LEU A 363 19.03 -11.87 2.91
C LEU A 363 19.61 -13.24 3.28
N ARG A 364 20.60 -13.32 4.18
CA ARG A 364 21.29 -14.56 4.55
C ARG A 364 20.71 -15.25 5.79
N GLY A 365 19.39 -15.37 5.87
CA GLY A 365 18.74 -16.29 6.81
C GLY A 365 18.57 -15.79 8.25
N LYS A 366 18.69 -14.49 8.51
CA LYS A 366 18.37 -13.89 9.81
C LYS A 366 16.89 -13.51 9.96
N TYR A 367 16.06 -13.95 9.05
CA TYR A 367 14.63 -13.75 9.11
C TYR A 367 14.03 -14.52 10.28
N ASN A 368 13.30 -13.81 11.14
CA ASN A 368 12.48 -14.45 12.18
C ASN A 368 11.05 -14.62 11.64
N PRO A 369 10.60 -15.84 11.33
CA PRO A 369 9.26 -16.07 10.78
C PRO A 369 8.14 -15.79 11.80
N ASN A 370 8.48 -15.55 13.06
CA ASN A 370 7.52 -15.27 14.11
C ASN A 370 8.02 -14.13 15.03
N PRO A 371 7.81 -12.85 14.66
CA PRO A 371 8.22 -11.72 15.48
C PRO A 371 7.56 -11.73 16.87
N ASP A 372 6.39 -12.35 17.04
CA ASP A 372 5.68 -12.45 18.31
C ASP A 372 6.27 -13.51 19.25
N ALA A 373 7.09 -14.45 18.76
CA ALA A 373 7.74 -15.47 19.56
C ALA A 373 8.93 -14.94 20.40
N SER A 374 9.45 -13.76 20.09
CA SER A 374 10.57 -13.15 20.83
C SER A 374 10.15 -12.43 22.11
N THR A 375 8.85 -12.22 22.33
CA THR A 375 8.29 -11.55 23.53
C THR A 375 7.86 -12.50 24.64
N GLN A 376 8.08 -13.82 24.47
CA GLN A 376 7.79 -14.84 25.49
C GLN A 376 9.08 -15.48 26.06
N LYS A 377 10.08 -14.68 26.41
CA LYS A 377 11.17 -15.15 27.27
C LYS A 377 11.43 -14.20 28.41
#